data_ba7bdcbccd316ba58488502fe3a363cc
#
_entry.id   ba7bdcbccd316ba58488502fe3a363cc
#
_cell.length_a   1.000
_cell.length_b   1.000
_cell.length_c   1.000
_cell.angle_alpha   90.00
_cell.angle_beta   90.00
_cell.angle_gamma   90.00
#
_symmetry.space_group_name_H-M   'P 1'
#
loop_
_entity.id
_entity.type
_entity.pdbx_description
1 polymer ?
#
loop_
_entity_poly.entity_id
_entity_poly.type
_entity_poly.pdbx_seq_one_letter_code
_entity_poly.pdbx_strand_id
1 'polypeptide(L)'
;MPPIVLAALRKKMVALAAEIAEGVVFANASLSHMSQSLAALPSSKRSDPNFLIGNMLPVCVSEDVGAAKALLRRRLVHYALLPNYRAYWKEAGYVDEMAEVEKAIADNRPDDIPKYLTDRWLADNTLFGPAAKVRDGVGEWRAAGVNTPVLVPNSVAGNQITALEELFAACS
;
A
#
# COMPACT_ATOMS: atom_id res chain seq x y z
N MET A 1 0.32 -11.41 27.56
CA MET A 1 -0.63 -10.57 26.80
C MET A 1 -0.41 -10.85 25.31
N PRO A 2 -1.45 -10.82 24.48
CA PRO A 2 -1.23 -10.90 23.03
C PRO A 2 -0.44 -9.68 22.54
N PRO A 3 0.39 -9.82 21.49
CA PRO A 3 1.13 -8.71 20.93
C PRO A 3 0.16 -7.68 20.31
N ILE A 4 0.47 -6.41 20.51
CA ILE A 4 -0.29 -5.29 19.95
C ILE A 4 0.48 -4.76 18.73
N VAL A 5 -0.20 -4.70 17.57
CA VAL A 5 0.34 -4.08 16.36
C VAL A 5 -0.53 -2.87 16.04
N LEU A 6 0.08 -1.71 15.90
CA LEU A 6 -0.65 -0.46 15.68
C LEU A 6 -0.72 -0.13 14.18
N ALA A 7 -1.93 0.10 13.67
CA ALA A 7 -2.11 0.63 12.32
C ALA A 7 -1.70 2.11 12.30
N ALA A 8 -0.76 2.47 11.43
CA ALA A 8 -0.23 3.81 11.34
C ALA A 8 0.14 4.16 9.89
N LEU A 9 0.04 5.43 9.54
CA LEU A 9 0.38 5.90 8.20
C LEU A 9 1.35 7.10 8.26
N ARG A 10 1.16 8.00 9.22
CA ARG A 10 1.92 9.24 9.33
C ARG A 10 2.78 9.27 10.60
N LYS A 11 3.85 10.07 10.57
CA LYS A 11 4.95 10.12 11.54
C LYS A 11 4.54 10.04 13.02
N LYS A 12 3.50 10.77 13.45
CA LYS A 12 3.07 10.78 14.85
C LYS A 12 2.55 9.40 15.31
N MET A 13 1.77 8.72 14.46
CA MET A 13 1.25 7.40 14.78
C MET A 13 2.33 6.32 14.69
N VAL A 14 3.28 6.47 13.76
CA VAL A 14 4.44 5.57 13.66
C VAL A 14 5.33 5.70 14.90
N ALA A 15 5.59 6.91 15.37
CA ALA A 15 6.33 7.16 16.62
C ALA A 15 5.60 6.56 17.83
N LEU A 16 4.28 6.74 17.93
CA LEU A 16 3.48 6.15 19.01
C LEU A 16 3.55 4.60 18.98
N ALA A 17 3.52 3.99 17.81
CA ALA A 17 3.68 2.53 17.69
C ALA A 17 5.00 2.03 18.28
N ALA A 18 6.09 2.80 18.10
CA ALA A 18 7.38 2.47 18.68
C ALA A 18 7.38 2.48 20.22
N GLU A 19 6.51 3.28 20.84
CA GLU A 19 6.45 3.44 22.29
C GLU A 19 5.57 2.38 22.96
N ILE A 20 4.43 2.02 22.36
CA ILE A 20 3.38 1.25 23.03
C ILE A 20 3.06 -0.10 22.38
N ALA A 21 3.70 -0.45 21.25
CA ALA A 21 3.34 -1.64 20.46
C ALA A 21 4.55 -2.52 20.11
N GLU A 22 4.27 -3.75 19.76
CA GLU A 22 5.24 -4.73 19.23
C GLU A 22 5.37 -4.66 17.70
N GLY A 23 4.66 -3.71 17.06
CA GLY A 23 4.78 -3.52 15.63
C GLY A 23 3.93 -2.37 15.09
N VAL A 24 4.18 -2.03 13.85
CA VAL A 24 3.45 -1.05 13.06
C VAL A 24 3.01 -1.66 11.74
N VAL A 25 1.78 -1.41 11.34
CA VAL A 25 1.27 -1.77 10.00
C VAL A 25 0.80 -0.53 9.27
N PHE A 26 1.41 -0.29 8.12
CA PHE A 26 0.93 0.67 7.14
C PHE A 26 -0.18 0.03 6.28
N ALA A 27 -1.00 0.85 5.65
CA ALA A 27 -1.95 0.41 4.64
C ALA A 27 -1.84 1.32 3.42
N ASN A 28 -1.54 0.74 2.26
CA ASN A 28 -1.36 1.46 1.00
C ASN A 28 -0.31 2.58 1.10
N ALA A 29 0.79 2.31 1.79
CA ALA A 29 1.92 3.22 1.83
C ALA A 29 2.68 3.20 0.50
N SER A 30 3.37 4.29 0.19
CA SER A 30 4.18 4.43 -1.02
C SER A 30 5.58 3.88 -0.80
N LEU A 31 6.06 3.04 -1.71
CA LEU A 31 7.40 2.44 -1.66
C LEU A 31 8.48 3.53 -1.67
N SER A 32 8.36 4.49 -2.55
CA SER A 32 9.29 5.62 -2.67
C SER A 32 9.38 6.48 -1.41
N HIS A 33 8.35 6.49 -0.56
CA HIS A 33 8.30 7.26 0.70
C HIS A 33 8.59 6.41 1.95
N MET A 34 8.82 5.10 1.80
CA MET A 34 8.94 4.20 2.96
C MET A 34 10.12 4.56 3.88
N SER A 35 11.25 4.96 3.31
CA SER A 35 12.40 5.42 4.10
C SER A 35 12.05 6.58 5.03
N GLN A 36 11.30 7.58 4.55
CA GLN A 36 10.85 8.72 5.34
C GLN A 36 9.79 8.32 6.38
N SER A 37 8.90 7.40 6.03
CA SER A 37 7.90 6.85 6.95
C SER A 37 8.57 6.12 8.12
N LEU A 38 9.58 5.28 7.83
CA LEU A 38 10.32 4.53 8.84
C LEU A 38 11.31 5.38 9.64
N ALA A 39 11.68 6.57 9.16
CA ALA A 39 12.53 7.49 9.92
C ALA A 39 11.90 7.95 11.27
N ALA A 40 10.58 7.83 11.42
CA ALA A 40 9.89 8.08 12.68
C ALA A 40 10.07 6.96 13.73
N LEU A 41 10.56 5.77 13.33
CA LEU A 41 10.93 4.69 14.24
C LEU A 41 12.36 4.87 14.72
N PRO A 42 12.65 4.68 16.02
CA PRO A 42 14.02 4.56 16.52
C PRO A 42 14.80 3.45 15.79
N SER A 43 16.12 3.63 15.65
CA SER A 43 16.99 2.62 14.99
C SER A 43 16.89 1.25 15.67
N SER A 44 16.77 1.22 17.00
CA SER A 44 16.58 0.00 17.79
C SER A 44 15.33 -0.79 17.38
N LYS A 45 14.23 -0.11 17.06
CA LYS A 45 12.99 -0.75 16.60
C LYS A 45 13.09 -1.18 15.13
N ARG A 46 13.78 -0.42 14.29
CA ARG A 46 13.99 -0.78 12.88
C ARG A 46 14.89 -2.02 12.70
N SER A 47 15.83 -2.22 13.61
CA SER A 47 16.73 -3.37 13.59
C SER A 47 16.28 -4.55 14.46
N ASP A 48 15.18 -4.42 15.19
CA ASP A 48 14.64 -5.48 16.03
C ASP A 48 13.86 -6.50 15.16
N PRO A 49 14.31 -7.75 15.05
CA PRO A 49 13.62 -8.75 14.25
C PRO A 49 12.24 -9.13 14.80
N ASN A 50 11.98 -8.81 16.08
CA ASN A 50 10.70 -9.09 16.73
C ASN A 50 9.71 -7.91 16.60
N PHE A 51 10.17 -6.73 16.16
CA PHE A 51 9.27 -5.60 15.91
C PHE A 51 8.69 -5.72 14.50
N LEU A 52 7.37 -5.97 14.40
CA LEU A 52 6.70 -6.11 13.11
C LEU A 52 6.62 -4.77 12.39
N ILE A 53 7.13 -4.71 11.17
CA ILE A 53 6.96 -3.58 10.25
C ILE A 53 6.21 -4.09 9.02
N GLY A 54 4.90 -3.89 9.00
CA GLY A 54 4.02 -4.38 7.93
C GLY A 54 3.55 -3.28 7.00
N ASN A 55 3.20 -3.65 5.77
CA ASN A 55 2.38 -2.82 4.89
C ASN A 55 1.33 -3.69 4.18
N MET A 56 0.07 -3.28 4.23
CA MET A 56 -1.00 -3.89 3.46
C MET A 56 -0.89 -3.42 2.01
N LEU A 57 -0.57 -4.37 1.12
CA LEU A 57 -0.31 -4.15 -0.30
C LEU A 57 -1.43 -4.77 -1.14
N PRO A 58 -2.24 -4.00 -1.85
CA PRO A 58 -3.15 -4.54 -2.86
C PRO A 58 -2.34 -5.21 -3.97
N VAL A 59 -2.68 -6.46 -4.26
CA VAL A 59 -1.97 -7.29 -5.24
C VAL A 59 -2.94 -7.81 -6.28
N CYS A 60 -2.55 -7.80 -7.56
CA CYS A 60 -3.28 -8.45 -8.64
C CYS A 60 -2.28 -9.16 -9.58
N VAL A 61 -2.22 -10.48 -9.50
CA VAL A 61 -1.43 -11.31 -10.40
C VAL A 61 -2.22 -11.49 -11.70
N SER A 62 -1.68 -11.02 -12.83
CA SER A 62 -2.34 -11.14 -14.13
C SER A 62 -1.38 -10.83 -15.28
N GLU A 63 -1.47 -11.57 -16.37
CA GLU A 63 -0.81 -11.24 -17.65
C GLU A 63 -1.46 -10.01 -18.31
N ASP A 64 -2.75 -9.78 -18.09
CA ASP A 64 -3.42 -8.54 -18.51
C ASP A 64 -3.16 -7.43 -17.49
N VAL A 65 -2.04 -6.75 -17.70
CA VAL A 65 -1.60 -5.62 -16.87
C VAL A 65 -2.59 -4.46 -16.91
N GLY A 66 -3.28 -4.26 -18.03
CA GLY A 66 -4.29 -3.19 -18.19
C GLY A 66 -5.50 -3.43 -17.29
N ALA A 67 -6.04 -4.64 -17.31
CA ALA A 67 -7.15 -5.04 -16.46
C ALA A 67 -6.79 -5.02 -14.98
N ALA A 68 -5.58 -5.49 -14.61
CA ALA A 68 -5.07 -5.42 -13.24
C ALA A 68 -5.00 -3.98 -12.71
N LYS A 69 -4.43 -3.06 -13.48
CA LYS A 69 -4.38 -1.63 -13.14
C LYS A 69 -5.78 -1.04 -12.95
N ALA A 70 -6.70 -1.29 -13.88
CA ALA A 70 -8.06 -0.78 -13.81
C ALA A 70 -8.80 -1.29 -12.56
N LEU A 71 -8.62 -2.57 -12.22
CA LEU A 71 -9.18 -3.17 -11.02
C LEU A 71 -8.66 -2.50 -9.75
N LEU A 72 -7.33 -2.38 -9.61
CA LEU A 72 -6.71 -1.82 -8.42
C LEU A 72 -7.06 -0.35 -8.22
N ARG A 73 -7.13 0.45 -9.31
CA ARG A 73 -7.60 1.84 -9.22
C ARG A 73 -9.00 1.91 -8.62
N ARG A 74 -9.93 1.10 -9.11
CA ARG A 74 -11.30 1.08 -8.56
C ARG A 74 -11.34 0.67 -7.09
N ARG A 75 -10.53 -0.34 -6.70
CA ARG A 75 -10.44 -0.80 -5.31
C ARG A 75 -9.90 0.26 -4.36
N LEU A 76 -9.03 1.14 -4.84
CA LEU A 76 -8.38 2.15 -4.01
C LEU A 76 -9.15 3.48 -3.91
N VAL A 77 -10.24 3.66 -4.66
CA VAL A 77 -11.06 4.88 -4.60
C VAL A 77 -11.50 5.20 -3.16
N HIS A 78 -11.96 4.20 -2.41
CA HIS A 78 -12.44 4.43 -1.05
C HIS A 78 -11.35 4.96 -0.09
N TYR A 79 -10.07 4.59 -0.31
CA TYR A 79 -8.96 5.19 0.43
C TYR A 79 -8.68 6.62 -0.05
N ALA A 80 -8.79 6.89 -1.36
CA ALA A 80 -8.61 8.23 -1.91
C ALA A 80 -9.68 9.22 -1.43
N LEU A 81 -10.86 8.73 -1.02
CA LEU A 81 -11.90 9.55 -0.39
C LEU A 81 -11.53 10.00 1.04
N LEU A 82 -10.58 9.34 1.71
CA LEU A 82 -10.19 9.62 3.07
C LEU A 82 -9.09 10.71 3.13
N PRO A 83 -9.30 11.82 3.85
CA PRO A 83 -8.36 12.95 3.84
C PRO A 83 -6.97 12.61 4.43
N ASN A 84 -6.89 11.67 5.38
CA ASN A 84 -5.62 11.24 5.94
C ASN A 84 -4.73 10.51 4.92
N TYR A 85 -5.32 9.71 4.01
CA TYR A 85 -4.59 9.06 2.92
C TYR A 85 -4.11 10.07 1.88
N ARG A 86 -4.96 10.99 1.45
CA ARG A 86 -4.55 12.06 0.53
C ARG A 86 -3.42 12.90 1.11
N ALA A 87 -3.50 13.26 2.39
CA ALA A 87 -2.43 13.99 3.07
C ALA A 87 -1.11 13.20 3.07
N TYR A 88 -1.15 11.90 3.33
CA TYR A 88 0.02 11.03 3.26
C TYR A 88 0.60 10.96 1.82
N TRP A 89 -0.24 10.72 0.81
CA TRP A 89 0.23 10.64 -0.58
C TRP A 89 0.77 11.97 -1.10
N LYS A 90 0.25 13.11 -0.63
CA LYS A 90 0.87 14.42 -0.89
C LYS A 90 2.28 14.50 -0.27
N GLU A 91 2.47 14.03 0.97
CA GLU A 91 3.79 13.93 1.61
C GLU A 91 4.73 13.00 0.82
N ALA A 92 4.21 11.96 0.19
CA ALA A 92 4.94 11.03 -0.66
C ALA A 92 5.23 11.57 -2.08
N GLY A 93 4.83 12.82 -2.40
CA GLY A 93 5.14 13.47 -3.68
C GLY A 93 4.05 13.36 -4.75
N TYR A 94 2.83 12.98 -4.37
CA TYR A 94 1.66 12.88 -5.27
C TYR A 94 0.69 14.04 -5.08
N VAL A 95 1.25 15.28 -5.07
CA VAL A 95 0.48 16.50 -4.80
C VAL A 95 -0.54 16.77 -5.90
N ASP A 96 -0.14 16.66 -7.16
CA ASP A 96 -0.99 16.97 -8.30
C ASP A 96 -2.11 15.93 -8.45
N GLU A 97 -1.79 14.64 -8.31
CA GLU A 97 -2.78 13.56 -8.34
C GLU A 97 -3.84 13.77 -7.25
N MET A 98 -3.42 14.09 -6.03
CA MET A 98 -4.34 14.29 -4.91
C MET A 98 -5.12 15.60 -5.01
N ALA A 99 -4.59 16.63 -5.66
CA ALA A 99 -5.34 17.86 -5.94
C ALA A 99 -6.50 17.60 -6.91
N GLU A 100 -6.27 16.82 -7.98
CA GLU A 100 -7.35 16.43 -8.90
C GLU A 100 -8.39 15.53 -8.24
N VAL A 101 -7.97 14.61 -7.35
CA VAL A 101 -8.89 13.80 -6.53
C VAL A 101 -9.75 14.70 -5.65
N GLU A 102 -9.17 15.68 -4.96
CA GLU A 102 -9.91 16.62 -4.10
C GLU A 102 -10.90 17.47 -4.90
N LYS A 103 -10.51 17.89 -6.10
CA LYS A 103 -11.40 18.60 -7.02
C LYS A 103 -12.58 17.72 -7.46
N ALA A 104 -12.32 16.46 -7.82
CA ALA A 104 -13.38 15.52 -8.19
C ALA A 104 -14.38 15.29 -7.03
N ILE A 105 -13.88 15.23 -5.79
CA ILE A 105 -14.70 15.10 -4.59
C ILE A 105 -15.57 16.37 -4.42
N ALA A 106 -14.97 17.56 -4.52
CA ALA A 106 -15.67 18.85 -4.37
C ALA A 106 -16.75 19.04 -5.44
N ASP A 107 -16.49 18.58 -6.67
CA ASP A 107 -17.42 18.62 -7.80
C ASP A 107 -18.47 17.50 -7.77
N ASN A 108 -18.51 16.67 -6.71
CA ASN A 108 -19.39 15.50 -6.57
C ASN A 108 -19.25 14.49 -7.74
N ARG A 109 -18.00 14.24 -8.19
CA ARG A 109 -17.66 13.32 -9.30
C ARG A 109 -16.71 12.20 -8.83
N PRO A 110 -17.09 11.37 -7.82
CA PRO A 110 -16.18 10.33 -7.29
C PRO A 110 -15.82 9.25 -8.32
N ASP A 111 -16.67 9.03 -9.32
CA ASP A 111 -16.41 8.07 -10.41
C ASP A 111 -15.24 8.48 -11.31
N ASP A 112 -14.81 9.73 -11.26
CA ASP A 112 -13.65 10.23 -12.00
C ASP A 112 -12.32 9.94 -11.25
N ILE A 113 -12.34 9.67 -9.96
CA ILE A 113 -11.14 9.47 -9.13
C ILE A 113 -10.15 8.46 -9.74
N PRO A 114 -10.57 7.29 -10.28
CA PRO A 114 -9.63 6.35 -10.87
C PRO A 114 -8.76 6.94 -11.98
N LYS A 115 -9.20 7.98 -12.69
CA LYS A 115 -8.46 8.63 -13.77
C LYS A 115 -7.23 9.42 -13.25
N TYR A 116 -7.31 9.90 -12.01
CA TYR A 116 -6.28 10.71 -11.36
C TYR A 116 -5.26 9.88 -10.58
N LEU A 117 -5.56 8.59 -10.33
CA LEU A 117 -4.62 7.64 -9.77
C LEU A 117 -3.67 7.15 -10.88
N THR A 118 -2.60 7.91 -11.12
CA THR A 118 -1.66 7.70 -12.24
C THR A 118 -0.99 6.32 -12.21
N ASP A 119 -0.38 5.91 -13.31
CA ASP A 119 0.40 4.65 -13.35
C ASP A 119 1.58 4.69 -12.38
N ARG A 120 2.22 5.86 -12.21
CA ARG A 120 3.30 6.09 -11.27
C ARG A 120 2.81 5.87 -9.83
N TRP A 121 1.71 6.51 -9.45
CA TRP A 121 1.12 6.36 -8.13
C TRP A 121 0.70 4.91 -7.87
N LEU A 122 0.06 4.27 -8.84
CA LEU A 122 -0.41 2.89 -8.70
C LEU A 122 0.74 1.91 -8.49
N ALA A 123 1.82 2.02 -9.28
CA ALA A 123 3.00 1.17 -9.17
C ALA A 123 3.74 1.33 -7.84
N ASP A 124 3.71 2.54 -7.27
CA ASP A 124 4.36 2.85 -5.99
C ASP A 124 3.57 2.36 -4.75
N ASN A 125 2.27 2.10 -4.91
CA ASN A 125 1.37 1.74 -3.80
C ASN A 125 0.79 0.34 -3.89
N THR A 126 1.03 -0.39 -4.99
CA THR A 126 0.42 -1.71 -5.25
C THR A 126 1.38 -2.64 -5.99
N LEU A 127 1.03 -3.93 -6.03
CA LEU A 127 1.74 -4.93 -6.82
C LEU A 127 0.81 -5.48 -7.91
N PHE A 128 1.23 -5.43 -9.17
CA PHE A 128 0.41 -5.96 -10.27
C PHE A 128 1.25 -6.43 -11.47
N GLY A 129 0.72 -7.38 -12.19
CA GLY A 129 1.30 -7.94 -13.41
C GLY A 129 1.61 -9.43 -13.29
N PRO A 130 2.49 -9.97 -14.16
CA PRO A 130 2.91 -11.37 -14.12
C PRO A 130 3.50 -11.77 -12.77
N ALA A 131 3.43 -13.05 -12.44
CA ALA A 131 3.89 -13.59 -11.16
C ALA A 131 5.33 -13.20 -10.79
N ALA A 132 6.25 -13.22 -11.75
CA ALA A 132 7.64 -12.82 -11.52
C ALA A 132 7.74 -11.36 -11.05
N LYS A 133 7.02 -10.44 -11.71
CA LYS A 133 7.01 -9.01 -11.33
C LYS A 133 6.43 -8.78 -9.94
N VAL A 134 5.39 -9.54 -9.57
CA VAL A 134 4.80 -9.45 -8.23
C VAL A 134 5.80 -9.92 -7.16
N ARG A 135 6.51 -11.05 -7.40
CA ARG A 135 7.57 -11.52 -6.49
C ARG A 135 8.70 -10.51 -6.32
N ASP A 136 9.20 -9.95 -7.43
CA ASP A 136 10.25 -8.93 -7.40
C ASP A 136 9.81 -7.72 -6.57
N GLY A 137 8.58 -7.24 -6.78
CA GLY A 137 8.01 -6.15 -6.01
C GLY A 137 7.88 -6.45 -4.51
N VAL A 138 7.56 -7.67 -4.10
CA VAL A 138 7.61 -8.06 -2.68
C VAL A 138 9.04 -7.94 -2.13
N GLY A 139 10.04 -8.31 -2.94
CA GLY A 139 11.45 -8.14 -2.60
C GLY A 139 11.84 -6.67 -2.40
N GLU A 140 11.36 -5.77 -3.27
CA GLU A 140 11.59 -4.32 -3.17
C GLU A 140 11.00 -3.75 -1.86
N TRP A 141 9.80 -4.16 -1.47
CA TRP A 141 9.21 -3.77 -0.19
C TRP A 141 10.02 -4.24 1.01
N ARG A 142 10.54 -5.47 0.96
CA ARG A 142 11.45 -5.98 2.01
C ARG A 142 12.75 -5.19 2.07
N ALA A 143 13.34 -4.87 0.92
CA ALA A 143 14.54 -4.04 0.83
C ALA A 143 14.31 -2.62 1.36
N ALA A 144 13.08 -2.09 1.23
CA ALA A 144 12.69 -0.80 1.79
C ALA A 144 12.45 -0.82 3.32
N GLY A 145 12.57 -1.99 3.98
CA GLY A 145 12.47 -2.13 5.44
C GLY A 145 11.13 -2.66 5.95
N VAL A 146 10.23 -3.09 5.07
CA VAL A 146 8.99 -3.79 5.44
C VAL A 146 9.29 -5.26 5.65
N ASN A 147 9.46 -5.70 6.90
CA ASN A 147 9.78 -7.10 7.20
C ASN A 147 8.60 -8.07 7.04
N THR A 148 7.37 -7.52 7.06
CA THR A 148 6.12 -8.29 6.96
C THR A 148 5.18 -7.67 5.90
N PRO A 149 5.43 -7.89 4.58
CA PRO A 149 4.47 -7.50 3.55
C PRO A 149 3.16 -8.27 3.72
N VAL A 150 2.04 -7.55 3.88
CA VAL A 150 0.69 -8.12 4.00
C VAL A 150 0.00 -8.01 2.64
N LEU A 151 -0.04 -9.10 1.89
CA LEU A 151 -0.58 -9.10 0.54
C LEU A 151 -2.11 -9.19 0.57
N VAL A 152 -2.79 -8.23 -0.07
CA VAL A 152 -4.25 -8.15 -0.18
C VAL A 152 -4.64 -8.54 -1.61
N PRO A 153 -4.99 -9.82 -1.85
CA PRO A 153 -5.18 -10.34 -3.20
C PRO A 153 -6.46 -9.82 -3.87
N ASN A 154 -6.32 -9.52 -5.17
CA ASN A 154 -7.39 -9.18 -6.09
C ASN A 154 -7.21 -9.98 -7.39
N SER A 155 -8.28 -10.36 -8.06
CA SER A 155 -8.25 -11.07 -9.35
C SER A 155 -9.10 -10.37 -10.40
N VAL A 156 -8.57 -10.30 -11.61
CA VAL A 156 -9.32 -9.84 -12.79
C VAL A 156 -10.28 -10.92 -13.31
N ALA A 157 -10.01 -12.18 -12.97
CA ALA A 157 -10.79 -13.33 -13.44
C ALA A 157 -11.97 -13.69 -12.53
N GLY A 158 -12.05 -13.10 -11.30
CA GLY A 158 -13.15 -13.51 -10.46
C GLY A 158 -13.14 -13.08 -9.00
N ASN A 159 -13.37 -14.07 -8.13
CA ASN A 159 -13.65 -13.89 -6.72
C ASN A 159 -12.39 -13.95 -5.84
N GLN A 160 -12.58 -13.83 -4.53
CA GLN A 160 -11.50 -13.84 -3.54
C GLN A 160 -10.71 -15.16 -3.51
N ILE A 161 -11.35 -16.30 -3.78
CA ILE A 161 -10.69 -17.62 -3.78
C ILE A 161 -9.71 -17.67 -4.96
N THR A 162 -10.16 -17.30 -6.16
CA THR A 162 -9.30 -17.20 -7.35
C THR A 162 -8.10 -16.29 -7.11
N ALA A 163 -8.33 -15.13 -6.48
CA ALA A 163 -7.23 -14.19 -6.15
C ALA A 163 -6.18 -14.80 -5.20
N LEU A 164 -6.62 -15.61 -4.23
CA LEU A 164 -5.72 -16.34 -3.33
C LEU A 164 -4.93 -17.42 -4.09
N GLU A 165 -5.61 -18.22 -4.92
CA GLU A 165 -4.97 -19.25 -5.73
C GLU A 165 -3.89 -18.68 -6.66
N GLU A 166 -4.21 -17.58 -7.39
CA GLU A 166 -3.27 -16.87 -8.25
C GLU A 166 -2.06 -16.37 -7.46
N LEU A 167 -2.29 -15.80 -6.27
CA LEU A 167 -1.21 -15.29 -5.42
C LEU A 167 -0.33 -16.41 -4.87
N PHE A 168 -0.91 -17.50 -4.37
CA PHE A 168 -0.14 -18.65 -3.88
C PHE A 168 0.69 -19.27 -5.00
N ALA A 169 0.11 -19.46 -6.19
CA ALA A 169 0.85 -19.94 -7.36
C ALA A 169 2.00 -19.01 -7.77
N ALA A 170 1.81 -17.69 -7.59
CA ALA A 170 2.86 -16.72 -7.87
C ALA A 170 4.00 -16.74 -6.84
N CYS A 171 3.74 -17.11 -5.59
CA CYS A 171 4.72 -17.11 -4.49
C CYS A 171 5.38 -18.48 -4.26
N SER A 172 4.92 -19.53 -4.92
CA SER A 172 5.52 -20.88 -4.90
C SER A 172 6.68 -20.96 -5.88
#